data_72632ca62f427a0a9a0651548ea66b62
#
_entry.id   72632ca62f427a0a9a0651548ea66b62
#
_cell.length_a   1.000
_cell.length_b   1.000
_cell.length_c   1.000
_cell.angle_alpha   90.00
_cell.angle_beta   90.00
_cell.angle_gamma   90.00
#
_symmetry.space_group_name_H-M   'P 1'
#
loop_
_entity.id
_entity.type
_entity.pdbx_description
1 polymer ?
#
loop_
_entity_poly.entity_id
_entity_poly.type
_entity_poly.pdbx_seq_one_letter_code
_entity_poly.pdbx_strand_id
1 'polypeptide(L)'
;MKLRQLGVNLASLADYDLQDAIDIVRKLGFSSIELPAFRGVRHSVGEVPGFWFDELTEDEREELKEALRGFGHICLHAPFVDLPLFTSNPGVREEALDQIRMTLEAAWFLGAEVVTVHANHKTGYSLEEFYGEMVEAFRKLGDFASSCNTKIGIETGYPDRVREYLKLILDVGHEAVGATLDVGHIKAYISRNLLDSERGPELFNDTLLHMTRTLGSVIFHIHLHDLRPGDWRDHRKLGGGVVDWKMFMEVLEGIGYQGPMVFDLEEEDREGALLSSRDYLEGMAVFEE
;
A
#
# COMPACT_ATOMS: atom_id res chain seq x y z
N MET A 1 -8.22 7.79 16.81
CA MET A 1 -8.21 7.73 15.32
C MET A 1 -9.63 7.89 14.83
N LYS A 2 -9.85 8.25 13.55
CA LYS A 2 -11.20 8.47 13.03
C LYS A 2 -11.56 7.37 12.03
N LEU A 3 -12.76 6.84 12.12
CA LEU A 3 -13.32 5.85 11.17
C LEU A 3 -13.22 6.31 9.70
N ARG A 4 -13.27 7.62 9.46
CA ARG A 4 -13.11 8.21 8.11
C ARG A 4 -11.76 7.97 7.45
N GLN A 5 -10.79 7.41 8.18
CA GLN A 5 -9.48 7.01 7.63
C GLN A 5 -9.51 5.59 7.06
N LEU A 6 -10.52 4.79 7.42
CA LEU A 6 -10.65 3.41 6.94
C LEU A 6 -11.22 3.34 5.54
N GLY A 7 -10.60 2.52 4.72
CA GLY A 7 -10.96 2.31 3.34
C GLY A 7 -10.67 0.92 2.83
N VAL A 8 -10.70 0.78 1.52
CA VAL A 8 -10.50 -0.48 0.82
C VAL A 8 -9.54 -0.27 -0.35
N ASN A 9 -8.51 -1.11 -0.44
CA ASN A 9 -7.80 -1.33 -1.69
C ASN A 9 -8.69 -2.20 -2.57
N LEU A 10 -9.00 -1.74 -3.79
CA LEU A 10 -9.89 -2.46 -4.69
C LEU A 10 -9.40 -3.86 -5.08
N ALA A 11 -8.11 -4.17 -4.90
CA ALA A 11 -7.61 -5.54 -5.02
C ALA A 11 -8.37 -6.53 -4.14
N SER A 12 -8.94 -6.07 -3.00
CA SER A 12 -9.81 -6.87 -2.13
C SER A 12 -11.16 -7.25 -2.76
N LEU A 13 -11.55 -6.59 -3.85
CA LEU A 13 -12.80 -6.83 -4.59
C LEU A 13 -12.52 -7.47 -5.95
N ALA A 14 -11.62 -8.46 -5.96
CA ALA A 14 -11.27 -9.20 -7.19
C ALA A 14 -12.51 -9.75 -7.91
N ASP A 15 -12.46 -9.84 -9.24
CA ASP A 15 -13.52 -10.25 -10.17
C ASP A 15 -14.76 -9.33 -10.22
N TYR A 16 -14.75 -8.18 -9.53
CA TYR A 16 -15.72 -7.12 -9.80
C TYR A 16 -15.20 -6.19 -10.90
N ASP A 17 -16.12 -5.57 -11.65
CA ASP A 17 -15.77 -4.44 -12.50
C ASP A 17 -15.34 -3.24 -11.66
N LEU A 18 -14.50 -2.37 -12.20
CA LEU A 18 -13.95 -1.21 -11.46
C LEU A 18 -15.06 -0.33 -10.87
N GLN A 19 -16.10 -0.03 -11.65
CA GLN A 19 -17.22 0.80 -11.20
C GLN A 19 -18.02 0.11 -10.09
N ASP A 20 -18.32 -1.18 -10.24
CA ASP A 20 -19.03 -1.97 -9.23
C ASP A 20 -18.23 -2.04 -7.93
N ALA A 21 -16.89 -2.22 -8.02
CA ALA A 21 -16.02 -2.23 -6.84
C ALA A 21 -16.06 -0.89 -6.09
N ILE A 22 -16.01 0.25 -6.79
CA ILE A 22 -16.13 1.60 -6.18
C ILE A 22 -17.49 1.74 -5.47
N ASP A 23 -18.57 1.32 -6.13
CA ASP A 23 -19.93 1.42 -5.57
C ASP A 23 -20.12 0.53 -4.34
N ILE A 24 -19.50 -0.66 -4.34
CA ILE A 24 -19.47 -1.56 -3.17
C ILE A 24 -18.76 -0.88 -1.99
N VAL A 25 -17.57 -0.31 -2.20
CA VAL A 25 -16.82 0.40 -1.13
C VAL A 25 -17.71 1.49 -0.50
N ARG A 26 -18.39 2.28 -1.33
CA ARG A 26 -19.32 3.31 -0.88
C ARG A 26 -20.54 2.73 -0.13
N LYS A 27 -21.17 1.69 -0.67
CA LYS A 27 -22.33 0.99 -0.05
C LYS A 27 -21.96 0.40 1.30
N LEU A 28 -20.75 -0.13 1.45
CA LEU A 28 -20.26 -0.67 2.71
C LEU A 28 -19.89 0.43 3.74
N GLY A 29 -19.94 1.71 3.35
CA GLY A 29 -19.74 2.84 4.25
C GLY A 29 -18.27 3.18 4.52
N PHE A 30 -17.35 2.72 3.67
CA PHE A 30 -15.95 3.15 3.75
C PHE A 30 -15.77 4.54 3.14
N SER A 31 -14.89 5.33 3.72
CA SER A 31 -14.64 6.71 3.29
C SER A 31 -13.27 6.94 2.66
N SER A 32 -12.43 5.93 2.62
CA SER A 32 -11.16 5.94 1.91
C SER A 32 -11.13 4.83 0.86
N ILE A 33 -10.39 5.05 -0.22
CA ILE A 33 -10.30 4.08 -1.32
C ILE A 33 -8.90 4.11 -1.95
N GLU A 34 -8.38 2.95 -2.32
CA GLU A 34 -7.19 2.84 -3.15
C GLU A 34 -7.50 2.06 -4.42
N LEU A 35 -7.11 2.62 -5.56
CA LEU A 35 -7.35 2.03 -6.87
C LEU A 35 -6.04 1.53 -7.48
N PRO A 36 -5.98 0.27 -7.97
CA PRO A 36 -4.90 -0.19 -8.81
C PRO A 36 -4.87 0.55 -10.15
N ALA A 37 -3.79 1.31 -10.40
CA ALA A 37 -3.54 1.98 -11.68
C ALA A 37 -2.87 1.04 -12.69
N PHE A 38 -3.40 -0.19 -12.79
CA PHE A 38 -2.97 -1.26 -13.68
C PHE A 38 -4.10 -2.27 -13.88
N ARG A 39 -4.01 -3.11 -14.91
CA ARG A 39 -4.96 -4.18 -15.23
C ARG A 39 -4.25 -5.49 -15.56
N GLY A 40 -5.01 -6.58 -15.59
CA GLY A 40 -4.51 -7.89 -16.00
C GLY A 40 -3.74 -8.65 -14.91
N VAL A 41 -3.74 -8.15 -13.69
CA VAL A 41 -3.12 -8.83 -12.55
C VAL A 41 -4.14 -9.75 -11.88
N ARG A 42 -3.72 -10.97 -11.60
CA ARG A 42 -4.52 -11.98 -10.86
C ARG A 42 -3.78 -12.41 -9.61
N HIS A 43 -4.47 -12.40 -8.51
CA HIS A 43 -4.02 -13.04 -7.28
C HIS A 43 -4.90 -14.24 -6.92
N SER A 44 -4.74 -14.79 -5.71
CA SER A 44 -5.31 -16.11 -5.35
C SER A 44 -6.83 -16.21 -5.43
N VAL A 45 -7.55 -15.09 -5.37
CA VAL A 45 -9.01 -15.05 -5.33
C VAL A 45 -9.66 -14.42 -6.57
N GLY A 46 -8.89 -14.02 -7.57
CA GLY A 46 -9.43 -13.49 -8.82
C GLY A 46 -8.60 -12.41 -9.48
N GLU A 47 -9.17 -11.76 -10.49
CA GLU A 47 -8.56 -10.65 -11.22
C GLU A 47 -8.81 -9.33 -10.48
N VAL A 48 -7.74 -8.55 -10.32
CA VAL A 48 -7.78 -7.26 -9.63
C VAL A 48 -8.48 -6.22 -10.49
N PRO A 49 -9.52 -5.53 -10.00
CA PRO A 49 -10.14 -4.41 -10.72
C PRO A 49 -9.19 -3.21 -10.74
N GLY A 50 -8.97 -2.66 -11.91
CA GLY A 50 -8.08 -1.53 -12.07
C GLY A 50 -8.18 -0.90 -13.46
N PHE A 51 -7.29 0.05 -13.75
CA PHE A 51 -7.30 0.78 -15.02
C PHE A 51 -5.88 1.11 -15.48
N TRP A 52 -5.72 1.33 -16.80
CA TRP A 52 -4.56 2.02 -17.37
C TRP A 52 -5.00 3.44 -17.74
N PHE A 53 -4.37 4.45 -17.15
CA PHE A 53 -4.83 5.83 -17.29
C PHE A 53 -4.72 6.36 -18.73
N ASP A 54 -3.69 5.96 -19.46
CA ASP A 54 -3.45 6.32 -20.86
C ASP A 54 -4.41 5.62 -21.84
N GLU A 55 -5.01 4.50 -21.45
CA GLU A 55 -6.03 3.79 -22.25
C GLU A 55 -7.43 4.40 -22.09
N LEU A 56 -7.68 5.19 -21.05
CA LEU A 56 -8.97 5.84 -20.82
C LEU A 56 -9.16 7.04 -21.74
N THR A 57 -10.33 7.14 -22.33
CA THR A 57 -10.80 8.36 -23.01
C THR A 57 -11.01 9.51 -22.02
N GLU A 58 -11.12 10.75 -22.51
CA GLU A 58 -11.40 11.91 -21.64
C GLU A 58 -12.72 11.72 -20.86
N ASP A 59 -13.76 11.22 -21.52
CA ASP A 59 -15.06 10.97 -20.89
C ASP A 59 -14.95 9.91 -19.77
N GLU A 60 -14.25 8.78 -20.02
CA GLU A 60 -14.03 7.74 -19.02
C GLU A 60 -13.20 8.22 -17.83
N ARG A 61 -12.21 9.11 -18.05
CA ARG A 61 -11.45 9.74 -16.96
C ARG A 61 -12.34 10.63 -16.08
N GLU A 62 -13.20 11.44 -16.69
CA GLU A 62 -14.16 12.27 -15.94
C GLU A 62 -15.22 11.43 -15.23
N GLU A 63 -15.72 10.34 -15.83
CA GLU A 63 -16.61 9.38 -15.19
C GLU A 63 -15.96 8.75 -13.97
N LEU A 64 -14.71 8.30 -14.07
CA LEU A 64 -13.96 7.74 -12.94
C LEU A 64 -13.76 8.79 -11.84
N LYS A 65 -13.41 10.01 -12.19
CA LYS A 65 -13.27 11.12 -11.24
C LYS A 65 -14.58 11.44 -10.52
N GLU A 66 -15.69 11.43 -11.24
CA GLU A 66 -17.03 11.63 -10.64
C GLU A 66 -17.40 10.47 -9.71
N ALA A 67 -17.08 9.22 -10.12
CA ALA A 67 -17.28 8.04 -9.29
C ALA A 67 -16.51 8.10 -7.96
N LEU A 68 -15.36 8.78 -7.91
CA LEU A 68 -14.57 8.96 -6.69
C LEU A 68 -15.04 10.12 -5.80
N ARG A 69 -15.97 10.94 -6.28
CA ARG A 69 -16.47 12.08 -5.50
C ARG A 69 -17.13 11.64 -4.20
N GLY A 70 -16.72 12.27 -3.11
CA GLY A 70 -17.26 12.03 -1.76
C GLY A 70 -16.43 11.08 -0.91
N PHE A 71 -15.41 10.41 -1.47
CA PHE A 71 -14.40 9.77 -0.64
C PHE A 71 -13.55 10.83 0.06
N GLY A 72 -13.23 10.57 1.34
CA GLY A 72 -12.40 11.45 2.16
C GLY A 72 -10.92 11.37 1.80
N HIS A 73 -10.45 10.17 1.42
CA HIS A 73 -9.09 9.89 0.97
C HIS A 73 -9.13 9.02 -0.28
N ILE A 74 -8.38 9.42 -1.30
CA ILE A 74 -8.19 8.66 -2.54
C ILE A 74 -6.71 8.38 -2.66
N CYS A 75 -6.37 7.11 -2.87
CA CYS A 75 -5.01 6.63 -3.11
C CYS A 75 -4.97 5.83 -4.42
N LEU A 76 -3.80 5.76 -5.03
CA LEU A 76 -3.55 4.87 -6.16
C LEU A 76 -2.42 3.90 -5.83
N HIS A 77 -2.50 2.70 -6.36
CA HIS A 77 -1.42 1.74 -6.36
C HIS A 77 -0.79 1.68 -7.75
N ALA A 78 0.50 2.00 -7.85
CA ALA A 78 1.23 1.95 -9.11
C ALA A 78 1.45 0.51 -9.59
N PRO A 79 1.62 0.28 -10.90
CA PRO A 79 1.95 -1.03 -11.43
C PRO A 79 3.27 -1.53 -10.84
N PHE A 80 3.33 -2.84 -10.54
CA PHE A 80 4.50 -3.46 -9.92
C PHE A 80 4.84 -4.84 -10.46
N VAL A 81 3.86 -5.56 -11.02
CA VAL A 81 4.06 -6.90 -11.56
C VAL A 81 4.85 -6.80 -12.86
N ASP A 82 5.90 -7.63 -12.98
CA ASP A 82 6.83 -7.64 -14.12
C ASP A 82 7.48 -6.28 -14.45
N LEU A 83 7.46 -5.35 -13.51
CA LEU A 83 7.96 -3.98 -13.66
C LEU A 83 9.19 -3.73 -12.76
N PRO A 84 10.40 -4.17 -13.14
CA PRO A 84 11.60 -3.91 -12.36
C PRO A 84 12.04 -2.45 -12.56
N LEU A 85 11.86 -1.61 -11.53
CA LEU A 85 12.38 -0.23 -11.50
C LEU A 85 13.90 -0.18 -11.60
N PHE A 86 14.57 -1.19 -11.03
CA PHE A 86 16.02 -1.26 -10.95
C PHE A 86 16.53 -2.47 -11.73
N THR A 87 17.06 -2.18 -12.93
CA THR A 87 17.58 -3.16 -13.88
C THR A 87 18.67 -2.55 -14.75
N SER A 88 19.62 -3.37 -15.20
CA SER A 88 20.66 -2.96 -16.13
C SER A 88 20.16 -2.67 -17.55
N ASN A 89 18.92 -3.07 -17.89
CA ASN A 89 18.31 -2.76 -19.18
C ASN A 89 17.72 -1.35 -19.14
N PRO A 90 18.33 -0.35 -19.82
CA PRO A 90 17.87 1.03 -19.73
C PRO A 90 16.46 1.24 -20.28
N GLY A 91 16.06 0.50 -21.32
CA GLY A 91 14.72 0.62 -21.89
C GLY A 91 13.63 0.12 -20.94
N VAL A 92 13.89 -1.00 -20.25
CA VAL A 92 12.94 -1.53 -19.24
C VAL A 92 12.85 -0.59 -18.03
N ARG A 93 13.99 -0.03 -17.61
CA ARG A 93 14.01 0.94 -16.50
C ARG A 93 13.25 2.22 -16.84
N GLU A 94 13.46 2.77 -18.03
CA GLU A 94 12.76 3.99 -18.46
C GLU A 94 11.26 3.75 -18.54
N GLU A 95 10.83 2.65 -19.14
CA GLU A 95 9.41 2.25 -19.19
C GLU A 95 8.80 2.14 -17.79
N ALA A 96 9.50 1.48 -16.86
CA ALA A 96 9.03 1.34 -15.48
C ALA A 96 8.85 2.70 -14.79
N LEU A 97 9.78 3.63 -14.98
CA LEU A 97 9.68 4.99 -14.44
C LEU A 97 8.55 5.79 -15.10
N ASP A 98 8.33 5.60 -16.40
CA ASP A 98 7.26 6.29 -17.14
C ASP A 98 5.88 5.80 -16.69
N GLN A 99 5.69 4.52 -16.42
CA GLN A 99 4.45 4.01 -15.87
C GLN A 99 4.14 4.56 -14.47
N ILE A 100 5.17 4.78 -13.64
CA ILE A 100 4.96 5.45 -12.34
C ILE A 100 4.61 6.92 -12.54
N ARG A 101 5.28 7.64 -13.45
CA ARG A 101 4.91 9.03 -13.77
C ARG A 101 3.47 9.15 -14.26
N MET A 102 3.03 8.24 -15.13
CA MET A 102 1.65 8.17 -15.59
C MET A 102 0.66 7.94 -14.43
N THR A 103 1.03 7.11 -13.45
CA THR A 103 0.22 6.94 -12.22
C THR A 103 0.17 8.23 -11.40
N LEU A 104 1.25 8.98 -11.32
CA LEU A 104 1.27 10.29 -10.64
C LEU A 104 0.42 11.34 -11.38
N GLU A 105 0.39 11.32 -12.71
CA GLU A 105 -0.53 12.13 -13.51
C GLU A 105 -1.99 11.74 -13.28
N ALA A 106 -2.28 10.45 -13.21
CA ALA A 106 -3.60 9.95 -12.83
C ALA A 106 -4.00 10.41 -11.43
N ALA A 107 -3.07 10.37 -10.48
CA ALA A 107 -3.29 10.85 -9.11
C ALA A 107 -3.65 12.35 -9.09
N TRP A 108 -2.93 13.17 -9.84
CA TRP A 108 -3.27 14.58 -9.99
C TRP A 108 -4.68 14.79 -10.55
N PHE A 109 -5.02 14.06 -11.63
CA PHE A 109 -6.32 14.21 -12.30
C PHE A 109 -7.48 13.76 -11.39
N LEU A 110 -7.32 12.63 -10.71
CA LEU A 110 -8.34 12.03 -9.85
C LEU A 110 -8.38 12.65 -8.44
N GLY A 111 -7.38 13.46 -8.08
CA GLY A 111 -7.27 14.06 -6.75
C GLY A 111 -6.77 13.08 -5.69
N ALA A 112 -5.99 12.08 -6.08
CA ALA A 112 -5.40 11.14 -5.14
C ALA A 112 -4.20 11.76 -4.41
N GLU A 113 -4.14 11.52 -3.10
CA GLU A 113 -3.14 12.15 -2.22
C GLU A 113 -1.86 11.32 -2.05
N VAL A 114 -1.94 10.00 -2.25
CA VAL A 114 -0.79 9.09 -2.15
C VAL A 114 -0.82 8.08 -3.30
N VAL A 115 0.35 7.82 -3.86
CA VAL A 115 0.61 6.72 -4.80
C VAL A 115 1.54 5.72 -4.12
N THR A 116 1.06 4.50 -3.92
CA THR A 116 1.88 3.38 -3.44
C THR A 116 2.78 2.88 -4.56
N VAL A 117 4.07 2.73 -4.28
CA VAL A 117 5.09 2.30 -5.26
C VAL A 117 5.97 1.21 -4.64
N HIS A 118 6.10 0.06 -5.31
CA HIS A 118 7.08 -0.96 -4.94
C HIS A 118 8.48 -0.60 -5.45
N ALA A 119 9.49 -0.73 -4.59
CA ALA A 119 10.89 -0.57 -4.98
C ALA A 119 11.43 -1.84 -5.67
N ASN A 120 10.71 -2.38 -6.65
CA ASN A 120 11.04 -3.63 -7.31
C ASN A 120 12.37 -3.57 -8.06
N HIS A 121 13.11 -4.66 -8.01
CA HIS A 121 14.37 -4.84 -8.70
C HIS A 121 14.41 -6.17 -9.46
N LYS A 122 15.27 -6.25 -10.45
CA LYS A 122 15.50 -7.52 -11.14
C LYS A 122 16.20 -8.52 -10.21
N THR A 123 15.70 -9.75 -10.19
CA THR A 123 16.35 -10.87 -9.48
C THR A 123 17.79 -11.06 -9.91
N GLY A 124 18.70 -11.25 -8.95
CA GLY A 124 20.12 -11.50 -9.18
C GLY A 124 21.03 -10.28 -9.04
N TYR A 125 20.48 -9.08 -8.79
CA TYR A 125 21.25 -7.91 -8.40
C TYR A 125 21.28 -7.77 -6.88
N SER A 126 22.41 -7.32 -6.33
CA SER A 126 22.47 -6.91 -4.93
C SER A 126 21.97 -5.47 -4.77
N LEU A 127 21.48 -5.14 -3.59
CA LEU A 127 21.03 -3.78 -3.28
C LEU A 127 22.16 -2.75 -3.49
N GLU A 128 23.40 -3.10 -3.13
CA GLU A 128 24.56 -2.21 -3.22
C GLU A 128 24.83 -1.78 -4.67
N GLU A 129 24.55 -2.65 -5.66
CA GLU A 129 24.81 -2.38 -7.07
C GLU A 129 23.95 -1.23 -7.63
N PHE A 130 22.78 -0.98 -7.09
CA PHE A 130 21.85 0.04 -7.61
C PHE A 130 21.25 0.97 -6.53
N TYR A 131 21.73 0.89 -5.28
CA TYR A 131 21.20 1.70 -4.19
C TYR A 131 21.24 3.21 -4.48
N GLY A 132 22.34 3.71 -5.03
CA GLY A 132 22.46 5.11 -5.41
C GLY A 132 21.47 5.52 -6.50
N GLU A 133 21.24 4.65 -7.49
CA GLU A 133 20.24 4.88 -8.55
C GLU A 133 18.83 4.88 -7.97
N MET A 134 18.55 4.01 -7.01
CA MET A 134 17.26 3.94 -6.31
C MET A 134 16.94 5.25 -5.58
N VAL A 135 17.88 5.75 -4.78
CA VAL A 135 17.73 7.03 -4.07
C VAL A 135 17.47 8.17 -5.04
N GLU A 136 18.24 8.26 -6.12
CA GLU A 136 18.11 9.31 -7.12
C GLU A 136 16.81 9.21 -7.92
N ALA A 137 16.37 7.99 -8.26
CA ALA A 137 15.10 7.78 -8.94
C ALA A 137 13.92 8.24 -8.09
N PHE A 138 13.89 7.86 -6.81
CA PHE A 138 12.82 8.30 -5.91
C PHE A 138 12.85 9.79 -5.63
N ARG A 139 14.01 10.46 -5.63
CA ARG A 139 14.06 11.92 -5.56
C ARG A 139 13.40 12.58 -6.78
N LYS A 140 13.75 12.13 -7.99
CA LYS A 140 13.15 12.66 -9.22
C LYS A 140 11.66 12.38 -9.31
N LEU A 141 11.23 11.19 -8.89
CA LEU A 141 9.80 10.89 -8.79
C LEU A 141 9.11 11.75 -7.72
N GLY A 142 9.80 12.07 -6.62
CA GLY A 142 9.33 12.99 -5.59
C GLY A 142 9.13 14.40 -6.10
N ASP A 143 10.09 14.94 -6.88
CA ASP A 143 9.93 16.22 -7.56
C ASP A 143 8.70 16.24 -8.47
N PHE A 144 8.50 15.14 -9.23
CA PHE A 144 7.36 15.00 -10.11
C PHE A 144 6.04 14.87 -9.32
N ALA A 145 6.01 14.06 -8.26
CA ALA A 145 4.85 13.92 -7.38
C ALA A 145 4.44 15.26 -6.74
N SER A 146 5.42 16.07 -6.31
CA SER A 146 5.17 17.42 -5.81
C SER A 146 4.50 18.30 -6.87
N SER A 147 4.91 18.22 -8.13
CA SER A 147 4.28 18.95 -9.22
C SER A 147 2.84 18.50 -9.51
N CYS A 148 2.54 17.25 -9.18
CA CYS A 148 1.21 16.64 -9.26
C CYS A 148 0.38 16.82 -7.97
N ASN A 149 0.88 17.55 -6.97
CA ASN A 149 0.24 17.72 -5.66
C ASN A 149 -0.17 16.38 -5.01
N THR A 150 0.66 15.37 -5.16
CA THR A 150 0.49 14.03 -4.57
C THR A 150 1.78 13.59 -3.88
N LYS A 151 1.76 12.46 -3.20
CA LYS A 151 2.90 11.87 -2.50
C LYS A 151 3.17 10.46 -2.99
N ILE A 152 4.40 9.98 -2.81
CA ILE A 152 4.80 8.61 -3.04
C ILE A 152 4.99 7.92 -1.70
N GLY A 153 4.29 6.82 -1.47
CA GLY A 153 4.59 5.87 -0.42
C GLY A 153 5.39 4.70 -0.99
N ILE A 154 6.67 4.58 -0.64
CA ILE A 154 7.44 3.37 -0.94
C ILE A 154 6.91 2.28 -0.04
N GLU A 155 6.43 1.18 -0.63
CA GLU A 155 5.83 0.13 0.15
C GLU A 155 6.87 -0.71 0.90
N THR A 156 6.56 -1.10 2.14
CA THR A 156 7.39 -2.02 2.93
C THR A 156 7.51 -3.38 2.25
N GLY A 157 8.63 -4.09 2.50
CA GLY A 157 8.95 -5.38 1.91
C GLY A 157 10.27 -5.38 1.16
N TYR A 158 10.64 -4.27 0.54
CA TYR A 158 11.94 -4.09 -0.10
C TYR A 158 12.45 -2.65 0.05
N PRO A 159 13.76 -2.43 0.33
CA PRO A 159 14.79 -3.44 0.66
C PRO A 159 14.39 -4.40 1.79
N ASP A 160 14.82 -5.66 1.72
CA ASP A 160 14.37 -6.76 2.58
C ASP A 160 15.01 -6.80 3.99
N ARG A 161 15.59 -5.67 4.42
CA ARG A 161 16.11 -5.46 5.77
C ARG A 161 15.60 -4.16 6.35
N VAL A 162 15.10 -4.19 7.57
CA VAL A 162 14.56 -3.02 8.27
C VAL A 162 15.50 -1.82 8.16
N ARG A 163 16.79 -2.01 8.50
CA ARG A 163 17.79 -0.94 8.47
C ARG A 163 17.94 -0.32 7.06
N GLU A 164 17.93 -1.14 6.03
CA GLU A 164 18.13 -0.71 4.65
C GLU A 164 16.89 0.02 4.12
N TYR A 165 15.69 -0.47 4.45
CA TYR A 165 14.45 0.22 4.12
C TYR A 165 14.35 1.59 4.81
N LEU A 166 14.60 1.65 6.12
CA LEU A 166 14.59 2.91 6.86
C LEU A 166 15.66 3.88 6.32
N LYS A 167 16.83 3.35 5.98
CA LYS A 167 17.90 4.14 5.36
C LYS A 167 17.49 4.70 4.00
N LEU A 168 16.77 3.92 3.17
CA LEU A 168 16.27 4.39 1.87
C LEU A 168 15.37 5.62 2.04
N ILE A 169 14.38 5.55 2.92
CA ILE A 169 13.47 6.67 3.20
C ILE A 169 14.26 7.92 3.64
N LEU A 170 15.24 7.76 4.54
CA LEU A 170 16.08 8.85 5.03
C LEU A 170 16.98 9.43 3.93
N ASP A 171 17.62 8.58 3.14
CA ASP A 171 18.56 9.01 2.10
C ASP A 171 17.84 9.67 0.92
N VAL A 172 16.63 9.23 0.58
CA VAL A 172 15.77 9.95 -0.37
C VAL A 172 15.48 11.34 0.15
N GLY A 173 15.05 11.48 1.41
CA GLY A 173 14.94 12.76 2.13
C GLY A 173 14.10 13.80 1.38
N HIS A 174 13.03 13.39 0.71
CA HIS A 174 12.15 14.25 -0.08
C HIS A 174 10.77 14.35 0.58
N GLU A 175 10.20 15.55 0.70
CA GLU A 175 8.93 15.79 1.40
C GLU A 175 7.72 15.06 0.80
N ALA A 176 7.75 14.80 -0.51
CA ALA A 176 6.72 14.05 -1.22
C ALA A 176 7.02 12.54 -1.29
N VAL A 177 8.08 12.03 -0.65
CA VAL A 177 8.42 10.59 -0.63
C VAL A 177 8.49 10.11 0.80
N GLY A 178 7.70 9.11 1.12
CA GLY A 178 7.64 8.47 2.43
C GLY A 178 7.34 7.00 2.31
N ALA A 179 6.62 6.44 3.25
CA ALA A 179 6.31 5.02 3.32
C ALA A 179 4.82 4.75 3.12
N THR A 180 4.50 3.72 2.35
CA THR A 180 3.28 2.93 2.53
C THR A 180 3.64 1.76 3.43
N LEU A 181 3.08 1.75 4.64
CA LEU A 181 3.30 0.69 5.60
C LEU A 181 2.31 -0.45 5.33
N ASP A 182 2.72 -1.45 4.57
CA ASP A 182 1.99 -2.70 4.48
C ASP A 182 2.33 -3.57 5.68
N VAL A 183 1.28 -3.88 6.48
CA VAL A 183 1.45 -4.57 7.77
C VAL A 183 1.97 -6.00 7.57
N GLY A 184 1.47 -6.72 6.59
CA GLY A 184 1.87 -8.11 6.38
C GLY A 184 3.23 -8.27 5.74
N HIS A 185 3.67 -7.29 4.95
CA HIS A 185 5.00 -7.30 4.34
C HIS A 185 6.15 -7.19 5.35
N ILE A 186 5.87 -6.83 6.59
CA ILE A 186 6.86 -6.86 7.68
C ILE A 186 7.50 -8.24 7.85
N LYS A 187 6.80 -9.30 7.50
CA LYS A 187 7.37 -10.66 7.51
C LYS A 187 8.63 -10.81 6.64
N ALA A 188 8.78 -10.00 5.58
CA ALA A 188 9.95 -10.04 4.69
C ALA A 188 11.26 -9.65 5.40
N TYR A 189 11.17 -8.91 6.48
CA TYR A 189 12.33 -8.49 7.28
C TYR A 189 12.81 -9.53 8.28
N ILE A 190 12.10 -10.64 8.42
CA ILE A 190 12.37 -11.68 9.41
C ILE A 190 12.64 -13.00 8.69
N SER A 191 13.76 -13.64 9.01
CA SER A 191 14.06 -14.92 8.37
C SER A 191 13.00 -15.98 8.66
N ARG A 192 12.70 -16.83 7.69
CA ARG A 192 11.67 -17.86 7.80
C ARG A 192 11.82 -18.73 9.06
N ASN A 193 13.05 -19.13 9.40
CA ASN A 193 13.31 -19.94 10.59
C ASN A 193 12.94 -19.22 11.90
N LEU A 194 13.05 -17.89 11.95
CA LEU A 194 12.64 -17.11 13.10
C LEU A 194 11.12 -16.93 13.14
N LEU A 195 10.49 -16.71 12.00
CA LEU A 195 9.02 -16.65 11.89
C LEU A 195 8.38 -17.97 12.36
N ASP A 196 8.93 -19.09 11.93
CA ASP A 196 8.40 -20.44 12.28
C ASP A 196 8.75 -20.87 13.72
N SER A 197 9.47 -20.08 14.49
CA SER A 197 9.76 -20.33 15.90
C SER A 197 8.58 -19.94 16.79
N GLU A 198 8.55 -20.43 18.04
CA GLU A 198 7.56 -20.04 19.05
C GLU A 198 7.52 -18.51 19.29
N ARG A 199 8.63 -17.81 19.03
CA ARG A 199 8.74 -16.36 19.14
C ARG A 199 8.41 -15.59 17.85
N GLY A 200 8.05 -16.30 16.79
CA GLY A 200 7.76 -15.69 15.49
C GLY A 200 6.73 -14.56 15.56
N PRO A 201 5.55 -14.77 16.18
CA PRO A 201 4.55 -13.71 16.34
C PRO A 201 5.04 -12.50 17.17
N GLU A 202 5.81 -12.73 18.24
CA GLU A 202 6.41 -11.66 19.06
C GLU A 202 7.40 -10.84 18.21
N LEU A 203 8.33 -11.50 17.52
CA LEU A 203 9.31 -10.83 16.66
C LEU A 203 8.66 -10.04 15.53
N PHE A 204 7.60 -10.58 14.94
CA PHE A 204 6.83 -9.88 13.91
C PHE A 204 6.24 -8.58 14.46
N ASN A 205 5.51 -8.65 15.57
CA ASN A 205 4.88 -7.47 16.17
C ASN A 205 5.93 -6.46 16.67
N ASP A 206 7.01 -6.91 17.30
CA ASP A 206 8.12 -6.03 17.71
C ASP A 206 8.71 -5.28 16.51
N THR A 207 8.90 -5.97 15.36
CA THR A 207 9.42 -5.37 14.13
C THR A 207 8.43 -4.35 13.56
N LEU A 208 7.14 -4.70 13.47
CA LEU A 208 6.08 -3.81 13.02
C LEU A 208 6.04 -2.52 13.85
N LEU A 209 5.99 -2.67 15.16
CA LEU A 209 5.90 -1.52 16.09
C LEU A 209 7.17 -0.67 16.06
N HIS A 210 8.35 -1.29 15.93
CA HIS A 210 9.62 -0.58 15.78
C HIS A 210 9.64 0.26 14.50
N MET A 211 9.28 -0.33 13.36
CA MET A 211 9.24 0.38 12.08
C MET A 211 8.22 1.51 12.09
N THR A 212 7.02 1.26 12.62
CA THR A 212 5.97 2.28 12.73
C THR A 212 6.43 3.49 13.53
N ARG A 213 7.05 3.28 14.70
CA ARG A 213 7.58 4.38 15.54
C ARG A 213 8.73 5.12 14.83
N THR A 214 9.60 4.39 14.14
CA THR A 214 10.78 4.98 13.49
C THR A 214 10.41 5.80 12.26
N LEU A 215 9.47 5.31 11.45
CA LEU A 215 8.95 6.03 10.28
C LEU A 215 8.12 7.26 10.71
N GLY A 216 7.29 7.12 11.75
CA GLY A 216 6.54 8.25 12.31
C GLY A 216 5.75 9.03 11.25
N SER A 217 6.03 10.33 11.15
CA SER A 217 5.30 11.24 10.25
C SER A 217 5.55 11.02 8.75
N VAL A 218 6.52 10.19 8.37
CA VAL A 218 6.75 9.85 6.96
C VAL A 218 5.95 8.64 6.48
N ILE A 219 5.11 8.05 7.34
CA ILE A 219 4.08 7.11 6.90
C ILE A 219 2.95 7.93 6.25
N PHE A 220 2.74 7.73 4.97
CA PHE A 220 1.69 8.43 4.21
C PHE A 220 0.45 7.57 4.02
N HIS A 221 0.60 6.26 3.99
CA HIS A 221 -0.46 5.30 3.73
C HIS A 221 -0.22 3.99 4.48
N ILE A 222 -1.29 3.24 4.76
CA ILE A 222 -1.20 1.94 5.45
C ILE A 222 -2.11 0.92 4.77
N HIS A 223 -1.55 -0.26 4.46
CA HIS A 223 -2.32 -1.44 4.07
C HIS A 223 -2.55 -2.33 5.30
N LEU A 224 -3.83 -2.63 5.56
CA LEU A 224 -4.28 -3.40 6.71
C LEU A 224 -4.69 -4.80 6.26
N HIS A 225 -3.97 -5.78 6.72
CA HIS A 225 -4.35 -7.19 6.61
C HIS A 225 -3.61 -8.02 7.65
N ASP A 226 -4.18 -9.16 8.00
CA ASP A 226 -3.57 -10.08 8.95
C ASP A 226 -2.74 -11.17 8.24
N LEU A 227 -2.01 -11.95 9.01
CA LEU A 227 -1.24 -13.09 8.52
C LEU A 227 -1.74 -14.36 9.22
N ARG A 228 -1.98 -15.40 8.44
CA ARG A 228 -2.43 -16.67 8.99
C ARG A 228 -1.35 -17.34 9.80
N PRO A 229 -1.64 -17.76 11.07
CA PRO A 229 -0.69 -18.50 11.87
C PRO A 229 -0.24 -19.79 11.19
N GLY A 230 1.04 -20.11 11.29
CA GLY A 230 1.64 -21.36 10.82
C GLY A 230 2.24 -21.30 9.41
N ASP A 231 1.59 -20.67 8.44
CA ASP A 231 2.16 -20.53 7.09
C ASP A 231 2.53 -19.08 6.71
N TRP A 232 2.14 -18.12 7.53
CA TRP A 232 2.42 -16.69 7.34
C TRP A 232 1.82 -16.13 6.05
N ARG A 233 0.71 -16.70 5.58
CA ARG A 233 -0.01 -16.17 4.45
C ARG A 233 -0.65 -14.85 4.84
N ASP A 234 -0.30 -13.80 4.11
CA ASP A 234 -0.81 -12.45 4.23
C ASP A 234 -2.16 -12.24 3.55
N HIS A 235 -2.59 -10.99 3.51
CA HIS A 235 -3.86 -10.54 2.95
C HIS A 235 -5.08 -11.26 3.55
N ARG A 236 -4.99 -11.61 4.86
CA ARG A 236 -6.11 -12.23 5.59
C ARG A 236 -6.92 -11.19 6.34
N LYS A 237 -8.22 -11.45 6.48
CA LYS A 237 -9.09 -10.62 7.30
C LYS A 237 -8.57 -10.49 8.73
N LEU A 238 -8.82 -9.36 9.36
CA LEU A 238 -8.30 -9.04 10.68
C LEU A 238 -8.92 -9.89 11.80
N GLY A 239 -8.15 -10.07 12.87
CA GLY A 239 -8.60 -10.64 14.13
C GLY A 239 -8.43 -12.14 14.29
N GLY A 240 -7.94 -12.83 13.28
CA GLY A 240 -7.65 -14.28 13.33
C GLY A 240 -6.20 -14.64 13.11
N GLY A 241 -5.34 -13.65 12.95
CA GLY A 241 -3.94 -13.81 12.58
C GLY A 241 -2.96 -13.53 13.72
N VAL A 242 -1.76 -13.10 13.33
CA VAL A 242 -0.63 -12.91 14.26
C VAL A 242 -0.44 -11.44 14.68
N VAL A 243 -1.10 -10.49 14.02
CA VAL A 243 -0.92 -9.06 14.29
C VAL A 243 -1.57 -8.65 15.61
N ASP A 244 -0.81 -8.00 16.48
CA ASP A 244 -1.36 -7.32 17.67
C ASP A 244 -1.94 -5.96 17.26
N TRP A 245 -3.15 -6.01 16.76
CA TRP A 245 -3.87 -4.82 16.25
C TRP A 245 -4.05 -3.76 17.30
N LYS A 246 -4.25 -4.15 18.57
CA LYS A 246 -4.43 -3.20 19.65
C LYS A 246 -3.15 -2.38 19.86
N MET A 247 -2.02 -3.04 20.02
CA MET A 247 -0.73 -2.35 20.17
C MET A 247 -0.37 -1.52 18.94
N PHE A 248 -0.65 -2.04 17.73
CA PHE A 248 -0.38 -1.31 16.48
C PHE A 248 -1.18 -0.01 16.43
N MET A 249 -2.49 -0.05 16.70
CA MET A 249 -3.35 1.14 16.70
C MET A 249 -2.94 2.14 17.78
N GLU A 250 -2.57 1.68 19.00
CA GLU A 250 -2.03 2.55 20.05
C GLU A 250 -0.75 3.28 19.62
N VAL A 251 0.13 2.60 18.85
CA VAL A 251 1.34 3.23 18.31
C VAL A 251 1.00 4.25 17.24
N LEU A 252 0.07 3.96 16.34
CA LEU A 252 -0.39 4.90 15.30
C LEU A 252 -0.99 6.16 15.94
N GLU A 253 -1.80 6.00 16.99
CA GLU A 253 -2.33 7.14 17.75
C GLU A 253 -1.18 7.93 18.42
N GLY A 254 -0.22 7.23 19.03
CA GLY A 254 0.93 7.83 19.69
C GLY A 254 1.84 8.65 18.78
N ILE A 255 1.98 8.27 17.51
CA ILE A 255 2.71 9.07 16.49
C ILE A 255 1.84 10.13 15.82
N GLY A 256 0.54 10.21 16.17
CA GLY A 256 -0.40 11.16 15.58
C GLY A 256 -0.77 10.90 14.12
N TYR A 257 -0.78 9.64 13.69
CA TYR A 257 -1.11 9.28 12.31
C TYR A 257 -2.53 9.71 11.93
N GLN A 258 -2.67 10.40 10.79
CA GLN A 258 -3.94 10.92 10.28
C GLN A 258 -4.20 10.55 8.81
N GLY A 259 -3.31 9.77 8.18
CA GLY A 259 -3.42 9.37 6.78
C GLY A 259 -4.44 8.25 6.54
N PRO A 260 -4.66 7.88 5.27
CA PRO A 260 -5.53 6.78 4.89
C PRO A 260 -5.01 5.42 5.33
N MET A 261 -5.93 4.53 5.69
CA MET A 261 -5.68 3.12 5.97
C MET A 261 -6.67 2.29 5.15
N VAL A 262 -6.19 1.38 4.34
CA VAL A 262 -7.04 0.55 3.51
C VAL A 262 -6.89 -0.92 3.84
N PHE A 263 -8.00 -1.65 3.85
CA PHE A 263 -7.96 -3.10 3.87
C PHE A 263 -7.49 -3.60 2.51
N ASP A 264 -6.50 -4.49 2.53
CA ASP A 264 -5.94 -5.17 1.36
C ASP A 264 -6.02 -6.68 1.58
N LEU A 265 -7.16 -7.27 1.21
CA LEU A 265 -7.53 -8.62 1.57
C LEU A 265 -7.68 -9.55 0.35
N GLU A 266 -7.25 -10.79 0.49
CA GLU A 266 -7.46 -11.86 -0.48
C GLU A 266 -8.38 -12.95 0.11
N GLU A 267 -9.66 -12.65 0.26
CA GLU A 267 -10.66 -13.57 0.82
C GLU A 267 -11.75 -13.90 -0.21
N GLU A 268 -12.30 -15.13 -0.16
CA GLU A 268 -13.39 -15.53 -1.07
C GLU A 268 -14.69 -14.75 -0.77
N ASP A 269 -15.04 -14.60 0.51
CA ASP A 269 -16.11 -13.72 0.96
C ASP A 269 -15.59 -12.30 1.13
N ARG A 270 -15.46 -11.57 0.02
CA ARG A 270 -14.82 -10.27 -0.07
C ARG A 270 -15.51 -9.21 0.81
N GLU A 271 -16.81 -9.03 0.61
CA GLU A 271 -17.60 -8.03 1.36
C GLU A 271 -17.69 -8.39 2.85
N GLY A 272 -17.93 -9.67 3.17
CA GLY A 272 -17.97 -10.15 4.56
C GLY A 272 -16.64 -10.03 5.28
N ALA A 273 -15.52 -10.25 4.58
CA ALA A 273 -14.19 -10.07 5.15
C ALA A 273 -13.89 -8.59 5.46
N LEU A 274 -14.26 -7.67 4.56
CA LEU A 274 -14.11 -6.23 4.76
C LEU A 274 -14.94 -5.76 5.97
N LEU A 275 -16.21 -6.15 6.03
CA LEU A 275 -17.10 -5.77 7.14
C LEU A 275 -16.61 -6.34 8.47
N SER A 276 -16.25 -7.63 8.52
CA SER A 276 -15.75 -8.26 9.76
C SER A 276 -14.42 -7.66 10.22
N SER A 277 -13.54 -7.24 9.31
CA SER A 277 -12.28 -6.57 9.65
C SER A 277 -12.53 -5.16 10.21
N ARG A 278 -13.47 -4.41 9.64
CA ARG A 278 -13.88 -3.12 10.19
C ARG A 278 -14.49 -3.28 11.59
N ASP A 279 -15.47 -4.16 11.75
CA ASP A 279 -16.15 -4.39 13.03
C ASP A 279 -15.14 -4.82 14.11
N TYR A 280 -14.12 -5.58 13.74
CA TYR A 280 -13.04 -5.98 14.64
C TYR A 280 -12.24 -4.78 15.15
N LEU A 281 -11.86 -3.85 14.26
CA LEU A 281 -11.14 -2.62 14.66
C LEU A 281 -12.04 -1.68 15.48
N GLU A 282 -13.28 -1.48 15.06
CA GLU A 282 -14.27 -0.64 15.79
C GLU A 282 -14.48 -1.15 17.23
N GLY A 283 -14.50 -2.47 17.42
CA GLY A 283 -14.64 -3.09 18.74
C GLY A 283 -13.48 -2.84 19.70
N MET A 284 -12.34 -2.31 19.22
CA MET A 284 -11.16 -2.01 20.06
C MET A 284 -11.21 -0.68 20.80
N ALA A 285 -12.27 0.11 20.65
CA ALA A 285 -12.44 1.45 21.28
C ALA A 285 -11.26 2.42 21.00
N VAL A 286 -10.50 2.21 19.94
CA VAL A 286 -9.39 3.08 19.51
C VAL A 286 -9.88 4.15 18.52
N PHE A 287 -11.08 3.97 17.97
CA PHE A 287 -11.70 4.90 17.04
C PHE A 287 -12.72 5.80 17.75
N GLU A 288 -12.59 7.10 17.55
CA GLU A 288 -13.62 8.09 17.93
C GLU A 288 -14.62 8.22 16.77
N GLU A 289 -15.91 8.38 17.10
CA GLU A 289 -17.01 8.62 16.14
C GLU A 289 -16.79 9.89 15.28
#